data_22dd9f0ff6389be991f66d882f78e651
#
_entry.id   22dd9f0ff6389be991f66d882f78e651
#
_cell.length_a   1.000
_cell.length_b   1.000
_cell.length_c   1.000
_cell.angle_alpha   90.00
_cell.angle_beta   90.00
_cell.angle_gamma   90.00
#
_symmetry.space_group_name_H-M   'P 1'
#
loop_
_entity.id
_entity.type
_entity.pdbx_description
1 polymer ?
#
loop_
_entity_poly.entity_id
_entity_poly.type
_entity_poly.pdbx_seq_one_letter_code
_entity_poly.pdbx_strand_id
1 'polypeptide(L)'
;MNVTKIMTRPLKSSFLSCEKDAEEIVKRLFVSSQPYSDQLKRLLMINTKDCLDESNNNYTEIARNTSVKELFEKQYISLMPKINRKEHEEVKNYIILTFDEFVGTDNPEYRDCRVIFDVVCPADNWMLVDYQTRPLKIIGIIDGIMNQAKLSGIGELQFLNCVQFKFNEELMGYSLTYIATHGNDDNLPGE
;
A
#
# COMPACT_ATOMS: atom_id res chain seq x y z
N MET A 1 -9.38 20.05 50.45
CA MET A 1 -8.95 18.83 49.82
C MET A 1 -8.30 19.21 48.51
N ASN A 2 -6.94 19.13 48.43
CA ASN A 2 -6.23 19.40 47.21
C ASN A 2 -6.32 18.13 46.34
N VAL A 3 -7.12 18.18 45.30
CA VAL A 3 -7.13 17.15 44.26
C VAL A 3 -5.79 17.26 43.51
N THR A 4 -4.86 16.39 43.77
CA THR A 4 -3.62 16.28 43.01
C THR A 4 -4.00 15.94 41.57
N LYS A 5 -3.88 16.93 40.69
CA LYS A 5 -4.06 16.74 39.25
C LYS A 5 -2.99 15.71 38.81
N ILE A 6 -3.39 14.46 38.61
CA ILE A 6 -2.51 13.44 38.04
C ILE A 6 -2.21 13.92 36.63
N MET A 7 -1.00 14.46 36.42
CA MET A 7 -0.50 14.74 35.09
C MET A 7 -0.34 13.40 34.36
N THR A 8 -1.33 13.04 33.59
CA THR A 8 -1.19 11.92 32.67
C THR A 8 -0.17 12.29 31.59
N ARG A 9 0.94 11.58 31.60
CA ARG A 9 1.97 11.72 30.55
C ARG A 9 1.29 11.42 29.20
N PRO A 10 1.45 12.27 28.18
CA PRO A 10 0.86 11.99 26.88
C PRO A 10 1.37 10.63 26.37
N LEU A 11 0.47 9.85 25.78
CA LEU A 11 0.80 8.54 25.25
C LEU A 11 1.64 8.74 23.97
N LYS A 12 2.89 8.28 24.01
CA LYS A 12 3.81 8.33 22.87
C LYS A 12 4.05 6.91 22.37
N SER A 13 3.72 6.64 21.13
CA SER A 13 4.03 5.35 20.50
C SER A 13 4.03 5.45 18.99
N SER A 14 5.10 4.99 18.35
CA SER A 14 5.19 4.90 16.90
C SER A 14 4.11 3.98 16.28
N PHE A 15 3.59 3.01 17.03
CA PHE A 15 2.51 2.15 16.55
C PHE A 15 1.17 2.86 16.36
N LEU A 16 0.93 3.95 17.11
CA LEU A 16 -0.30 4.72 17.00
C LEU A 16 -0.35 5.57 15.72
N SER A 17 0.80 5.84 15.11
CA SER A 17 0.88 6.58 13.84
C SER A 17 0.78 5.68 12.60
N CYS A 18 0.98 4.36 12.72
CA CYS A 18 0.95 3.45 11.56
C CYS A 18 -0.34 3.53 10.74
N GLU A 19 -1.49 3.77 11.36
CA GLU A 19 -2.76 3.92 10.63
C GLU A 19 -2.77 5.18 9.77
N LYS A 20 -2.22 6.29 10.28
CA LYS A 20 -2.09 7.56 9.54
C LYS A 20 -1.11 7.42 8.39
N ASP A 21 -0.02 6.69 8.62
CA ASP A 21 1.01 6.44 7.61
C ASP A 21 0.47 5.55 6.50
N ALA A 22 -0.31 4.52 6.84
CA ALA A 22 -1.00 3.71 5.85
C ALA A 22 -1.98 4.56 5.01
N GLU A 23 -2.72 5.47 5.66
CA GLU A 23 -3.63 6.39 4.97
C GLU A 23 -2.87 7.33 4.02
N GLU A 24 -1.73 7.89 4.44
CA GLU A 24 -0.89 8.75 3.60
C GLU A 24 -0.32 8.00 2.40
N ILE A 25 0.20 6.79 2.60
CA ILE A 25 0.68 5.90 1.53
C ILE A 25 -0.44 5.65 0.52
N VAL A 26 -1.61 5.25 0.98
CA VAL A 26 -2.77 4.96 0.12
C VAL A 26 -3.23 6.21 -0.63
N LYS A 27 -3.29 7.36 0.01
CA LYS A 27 -3.61 8.63 -0.64
C LYS A 27 -2.60 8.97 -1.73
N ARG A 28 -1.32 8.77 -1.47
CA ARG A 28 -0.25 9.05 -2.43
C ARG A 28 -0.33 8.14 -3.65
N LEU A 29 -0.68 6.87 -3.48
CA LEU A 29 -0.82 5.92 -4.58
C LEU A 29 -2.09 6.14 -5.41
N PHE A 30 -3.22 6.51 -4.79
CA PHE A 30 -4.53 6.42 -5.43
C PHE A 30 -5.32 7.73 -5.51
N VAL A 31 -4.95 8.76 -4.75
CA VAL A 31 -5.64 10.07 -4.74
C VAL A 31 -4.82 11.16 -5.41
N SER A 32 -3.52 10.98 -5.55
CA SER A 32 -2.69 11.96 -6.23
C SER A 32 -3.19 12.15 -7.68
N SER A 33 -3.23 13.38 -8.16
CA SER A 33 -3.63 13.75 -9.52
C SER A 33 -2.63 13.29 -10.61
N GLN A 34 -1.80 12.31 -10.29
CA GLN A 34 -0.78 11.79 -11.19
C GLN A 34 -1.37 10.72 -12.13
N PRO A 35 -0.97 10.68 -13.40
CA PRO A 35 -1.47 9.69 -14.36
C PRO A 35 -1.20 8.25 -13.91
N TYR A 36 -0.21 8.04 -13.08
CA TYR A 36 0.13 6.72 -12.51
C TYR A 36 -0.92 6.17 -11.54
N SER A 37 -1.66 7.03 -10.83
CA SER A 37 -2.76 6.57 -9.95
C SER A 37 -3.90 5.95 -10.75
N ASP A 38 -4.27 6.52 -11.89
CA ASP A 38 -5.28 5.97 -12.78
C ASP A 38 -4.79 4.66 -13.43
N GLN A 39 -3.52 4.60 -13.85
CA GLN A 39 -2.93 3.36 -14.37
C GLN A 39 -2.93 2.25 -13.32
N LEU A 40 -2.58 2.56 -12.06
CA LEU A 40 -2.59 1.59 -10.97
C LEU A 40 -4.00 1.04 -10.71
N LYS A 41 -5.02 1.90 -10.68
CA LYS A 41 -6.42 1.48 -10.56
C LYS A 41 -6.84 0.57 -11.71
N ARG A 42 -6.49 0.92 -12.97
CA ARG A 42 -6.80 0.11 -14.15
C ARG A 42 -6.15 -1.27 -14.07
N LEU A 43 -4.88 -1.36 -13.66
CA LEU A 43 -4.17 -2.63 -13.47
C LEU A 43 -4.81 -3.52 -12.42
N LEU A 44 -5.40 -2.95 -11.37
CA LEU A 44 -6.07 -3.71 -10.31
C LEU A 44 -7.47 -4.16 -10.72
N MET A 45 -8.23 -3.30 -11.37
CA MET A 45 -9.68 -3.50 -11.55
C MET A 45 -10.05 -4.14 -12.89
N ILE A 46 -9.22 -3.95 -13.92
CA ILE A 46 -9.54 -4.38 -15.28
C ILE A 46 -8.68 -5.59 -15.63
N ASN A 47 -9.34 -6.75 -15.78
CA ASN A 47 -8.67 -8.04 -15.94
C ASN A 47 -8.24 -8.35 -17.40
N THR A 48 -8.46 -7.43 -18.34
CA THR A 48 -8.03 -7.61 -19.73
C THR A 48 -6.55 -7.29 -19.93
N LYS A 49 -5.96 -7.85 -20.98
CA LYS A 49 -4.53 -7.63 -21.28
C LYS A 49 -4.23 -6.20 -21.72
N ASP A 50 -5.20 -5.54 -22.29
CA ASP A 50 -5.17 -4.16 -22.82
C ASP A 50 -5.64 -3.12 -21.80
N CYS A 51 -5.67 -3.45 -20.51
CA CYS A 51 -6.19 -2.55 -19.46
C CYS A 51 -5.50 -1.17 -19.42
N LEU A 52 -4.32 -1.03 -20.00
CA LEU A 52 -3.58 0.24 -20.09
C LEU A 52 -3.79 0.99 -21.43
N ASP A 53 -4.63 0.49 -22.32
CA ASP A 53 -4.91 1.18 -23.56
C ASP A 53 -5.57 2.55 -23.28
N GLU A 54 -4.86 3.63 -23.64
CA GLU A 54 -5.31 5.01 -23.43
C GLU A 54 -6.42 5.43 -24.39
N SER A 55 -6.58 4.72 -25.50
CA SER A 55 -7.68 4.96 -26.45
C SER A 55 -9.03 4.47 -25.91
N ASN A 56 -9.04 3.61 -24.91
CA ASN A 56 -10.25 3.10 -24.26
C ASN A 56 -10.75 4.05 -23.17
N ASN A 57 -11.61 4.98 -23.56
CA ASN A 57 -12.18 5.96 -22.64
C ASN A 57 -12.93 5.33 -21.45
N ASN A 58 -13.55 4.16 -21.64
CA ASN A 58 -14.28 3.47 -20.58
C ASN A 58 -13.35 3.03 -19.45
N TYR A 59 -12.15 2.54 -19.75
CA TYR A 59 -11.17 2.15 -18.73
C TYR A 59 -10.67 3.35 -17.92
N THR A 60 -10.47 4.48 -18.60
CA THR A 60 -10.07 5.73 -17.95
C THR A 60 -11.18 6.27 -17.04
N GLU A 61 -12.43 6.22 -17.50
CA GLU A 61 -13.59 6.65 -16.73
C GLU A 61 -13.81 5.78 -15.49
N ILE A 62 -13.72 4.46 -15.61
CA ILE A 62 -13.79 3.53 -14.48
C ILE A 62 -12.74 3.90 -13.42
N ALA A 63 -11.48 4.10 -13.81
CA ALA A 63 -10.41 4.42 -12.86
C ALA A 63 -10.64 5.77 -12.15
N ARG A 64 -11.06 6.80 -12.88
CA ARG A 64 -11.33 8.14 -12.31
C ARG A 64 -12.50 8.16 -11.35
N ASN A 65 -13.57 7.43 -11.68
CA ASN A 65 -14.77 7.40 -10.87
C ASN A 65 -14.67 6.49 -9.64
N THR A 66 -13.68 5.59 -9.59
CA THR A 66 -13.50 4.70 -8.45
C THR A 66 -12.79 5.41 -7.30
N SER A 67 -13.48 5.49 -6.17
CA SER A 67 -12.94 6.03 -4.93
C SER A 67 -12.00 5.05 -4.23
N VAL A 68 -11.11 5.57 -3.35
CA VAL A 68 -10.26 4.72 -2.49
C VAL A 68 -11.09 3.82 -1.59
N LYS A 69 -12.20 4.34 -1.04
CA LYS A 69 -13.13 3.56 -0.22
C LYS A 69 -13.63 2.32 -0.97
N GLU A 70 -14.01 2.50 -2.22
CA GLU A 70 -14.48 1.42 -3.08
C GLU A 70 -13.40 0.37 -3.38
N LEU A 71 -12.12 0.79 -3.52
CA LEU A 71 -11.00 -0.14 -3.66
C LEU A 71 -10.83 -1.04 -2.43
N PHE A 72 -11.03 -0.50 -1.22
CA PHE A 72 -11.03 -1.28 0.02
C PHE A 72 -12.25 -2.18 0.14
N GLU A 73 -13.45 -1.67 -0.11
CA GLU A 73 -14.70 -2.44 -0.05
C GLU A 73 -14.70 -3.63 -1.01
N LYS A 74 -14.14 -3.44 -2.21
CA LYS A 74 -13.96 -4.50 -3.21
C LYS A 74 -12.67 -5.30 -3.04
N GLN A 75 -11.89 -5.04 -1.99
CA GLN A 75 -10.66 -5.75 -1.65
C GLN A 75 -9.57 -5.74 -2.73
N TYR A 76 -9.50 -4.67 -3.53
CA TYR A 76 -8.34 -4.40 -4.39
C TYR A 76 -7.13 -3.92 -3.59
N ILE A 77 -7.38 -3.38 -2.39
CA ILE A 77 -6.37 -2.96 -1.41
C ILE A 77 -6.76 -3.52 -0.06
N SER A 78 -5.78 -4.05 0.69
CA SER A 78 -5.95 -4.53 2.05
C SER A 78 -4.80 -4.07 2.93
N LEU A 79 -5.09 -3.79 4.20
CA LEU A 79 -4.10 -3.56 5.26
C LEU A 79 -3.89 -4.81 6.13
N MET A 80 -4.50 -5.92 5.76
CA MET A 80 -4.40 -7.18 6.49
C MET A 80 -3.72 -8.24 5.62
N PRO A 81 -2.77 -9.02 6.19
CA PRO A 81 -2.07 -10.08 5.47
C PRO A 81 -2.95 -11.30 5.18
N LYS A 82 -4.27 -11.16 5.28
CA LYS A 82 -5.22 -12.26 5.10
C LYS A 82 -5.89 -12.19 3.74
N ILE A 83 -5.67 -13.22 2.95
CA ILE A 83 -6.42 -13.48 1.72
C ILE A 83 -7.68 -14.25 2.09
N ASN A 84 -8.85 -13.67 1.87
CA ASN A 84 -10.12 -14.32 2.19
C ASN A 84 -10.45 -15.37 1.13
N ARG A 85 -10.37 -16.66 1.47
CA ARG A 85 -10.60 -17.77 0.53
C ARG A 85 -12.03 -17.86 -0.02
N LYS A 86 -13.02 -17.28 0.66
CA LYS A 86 -14.43 -17.38 0.26
C LYS A 86 -14.85 -16.42 -0.86
N GLU A 87 -14.03 -15.41 -1.16
CA GLU A 87 -14.33 -14.40 -2.17
C GLU A 87 -13.57 -14.63 -3.49
N HIS A 88 -12.93 -15.80 -3.64
CA HIS A 88 -12.16 -16.18 -4.83
C HIS A 88 -13.00 -16.62 -6.04
N GLU A 89 -14.30 -16.39 -6.04
CA GLU A 89 -15.11 -16.60 -7.24
C GLU A 89 -14.81 -15.55 -8.33
N GLU A 90 -14.23 -14.41 -7.97
CA GLU A 90 -13.77 -13.41 -8.92
C GLU A 90 -12.23 -13.36 -8.98
N VAL A 91 -11.71 -13.50 -10.19
CA VAL A 91 -10.29 -13.33 -10.50
C VAL A 91 -9.91 -11.86 -10.28
N LYS A 92 -9.20 -11.56 -9.18
CA LYS A 92 -8.83 -10.18 -8.79
C LYS A 92 -7.32 -10.03 -8.63
N ASN A 93 -6.83 -8.86 -9.07
CA ASN A 93 -5.50 -8.39 -8.71
C ASN A 93 -5.65 -7.52 -7.46
N TYR A 94 -4.73 -7.61 -6.50
CA TYR A 94 -4.81 -6.82 -5.28
C TYR A 94 -3.45 -6.51 -4.70
N ILE A 95 -3.41 -5.50 -3.84
CA ILE A 95 -2.25 -5.06 -3.10
C ILE A 95 -2.56 -5.20 -1.61
N ILE A 96 -1.64 -5.81 -0.88
CA ILE A 96 -1.65 -5.85 0.59
C ILE A 96 -0.54 -4.91 1.06
N LEU A 97 -0.88 -3.92 1.88
CA LEU A 97 0.08 -3.05 2.54
C LEU A 97 0.18 -3.44 4.01
N THR A 98 1.38 -3.78 4.45
CA THR A 98 1.67 -4.14 5.84
C THR A 98 2.91 -3.42 6.36
N PHE A 99 2.97 -3.29 7.68
CA PHE A 99 4.16 -2.84 8.42
C PHE A 99 4.69 -4.01 9.22
N ASP A 100 5.99 -4.23 9.18
CA ASP A 100 6.63 -5.37 9.82
C ASP A 100 8.01 -4.99 10.40
N GLU A 101 8.57 -5.87 11.22
CA GLU A 101 9.92 -5.76 11.79
C GLU A 101 10.24 -4.39 12.40
N PHE A 102 9.44 -3.97 13.39
CA PHE A 102 9.76 -2.76 14.16
C PHE A 102 10.96 -2.99 15.05
N VAL A 103 12.08 -2.35 14.72
CA VAL A 103 13.35 -2.47 15.43
C VAL A 103 13.71 -1.13 16.10
N GLY A 104 14.17 -1.19 17.34
CA GLY A 104 14.65 0.01 18.05
C GLY A 104 15.91 0.56 17.40
N THR A 105 16.01 1.89 17.32
CA THR A 105 17.22 2.61 16.95
C THR A 105 17.99 3.06 18.20
N ASP A 106 19.18 3.62 18.04
CA ASP A 106 19.95 4.21 19.13
C ASP A 106 19.20 5.35 19.84
N ASN A 107 18.31 6.02 19.14
CA ASN A 107 17.40 7.00 19.70
C ASN A 107 16.05 6.33 20.04
N PRO A 108 15.65 6.23 21.32
CA PRO A 108 14.42 5.55 21.74
C PRO A 108 13.14 6.19 21.22
N GLU A 109 13.20 7.40 20.64
CA GLU A 109 12.07 8.08 20.00
C GLU A 109 11.82 7.60 18.57
N TYR A 110 12.75 6.81 18.00
CA TYR A 110 12.63 6.30 16.63
C TYR A 110 12.67 4.78 16.60
N ARG A 111 12.04 4.22 15.60
CA ARG A 111 12.10 2.80 15.26
C ARG A 111 12.19 2.63 13.77
N ASP A 112 13.03 1.72 13.33
CA ASP A 112 13.00 1.27 11.95
C ASP A 112 11.88 0.26 11.79
N CYS A 113 11.19 0.33 10.66
CA CYS A 113 10.17 -0.64 10.27
C CYS A 113 10.29 -0.98 8.80
N ARG A 114 9.68 -2.09 8.42
CA ARG A 114 9.49 -2.44 7.02
C ARG A 114 8.10 -2.06 6.57
N VAL A 115 8.02 -1.40 5.42
CA VAL A 115 6.77 -1.15 4.69
C VAL A 115 6.74 -2.11 3.52
N ILE A 116 5.76 -3.01 3.50
CA ILE A 116 5.69 -4.12 2.55
C ILE A 116 4.44 -3.98 1.69
N PHE A 117 4.64 -4.07 0.37
CA PHE A 117 3.57 -4.16 -0.62
C PHE A 117 3.60 -5.54 -1.26
N ASP A 118 2.65 -6.39 -0.89
CA ASP A 118 2.44 -7.66 -1.57
C ASP A 118 1.47 -7.46 -2.73
N VAL A 119 1.99 -7.54 -3.94
CA VAL A 119 1.21 -7.45 -5.18
C VAL A 119 0.86 -8.85 -5.62
N VAL A 120 -0.42 -9.19 -5.59
CA VAL A 120 -0.93 -10.53 -5.94
C VAL A 120 -1.75 -10.45 -7.20
N CYS A 121 -1.41 -11.31 -8.16
CA CYS A 121 -2.14 -11.44 -9.41
C CYS A 121 -2.45 -12.92 -9.69
N PRO A 122 -3.68 -13.22 -10.16
CA PRO A 122 -3.99 -14.52 -10.71
C PRO A 122 -3.15 -14.84 -11.95
N ALA A 123 -2.81 -16.12 -12.16
CA ALA A 123 -2.02 -16.56 -13.29
C ALA A 123 -2.63 -16.14 -14.64
N ASP A 124 -3.95 -16.19 -14.74
CA ASP A 124 -4.69 -15.80 -15.95
C ASP A 124 -4.58 -14.30 -16.28
N ASN A 125 -4.37 -13.48 -15.25
CA ASN A 125 -4.21 -12.04 -15.37
C ASN A 125 -2.75 -11.56 -15.45
N TRP A 126 -1.80 -12.50 -15.48
CA TRP A 126 -0.38 -12.19 -15.37
C TRP A 126 0.15 -11.36 -16.53
N MET A 127 -0.24 -11.74 -17.76
CA MET A 127 0.28 -11.12 -18.97
C MET A 127 -0.56 -9.95 -19.44
N LEU A 128 0.09 -8.85 -19.77
CA LEU A 128 -0.44 -7.72 -20.52
C LEU A 128 -0.08 -7.84 -22.00
N VAL A 129 -0.52 -6.88 -22.81
CA VAL A 129 -0.06 -6.73 -24.19
C VAL A 129 1.45 -6.44 -24.22
N ASP A 130 2.08 -6.63 -25.37
CA ASP A 130 3.49 -6.32 -25.62
C ASP A 130 4.48 -7.03 -24.67
N TYR A 131 4.15 -8.27 -24.28
CA TYR A 131 4.99 -9.12 -23.41
C TYR A 131 5.26 -8.52 -22.02
N GLN A 132 4.51 -7.52 -21.61
CA GLN A 132 4.60 -6.96 -20.26
C GLN A 132 3.89 -7.85 -19.25
N THR A 133 4.32 -7.79 -17.98
CA THR A 133 3.67 -8.51 -16.90
C THR A 133 2.99 -7.54 -15.95
N ARG A 134 1.75 -7.83 -15.61
CA ARG A 134 0.91 -7.01 -14.74
C ARG A 134 1.56 -6.75 -13.37
N PRO A 135 2.04 -7.76 -12.64
CA PRO A 135 2.61 -7.53 -11.32
C PRO A 135 3.87 -6.65 -11.35
N LEU A 136 4.76 -6.82 -12.33
CA LEU A 136 5.93 -5.93 -12.44
C LEU A 136 5.55 -4.52 -12.85
N LYS A 137 4.47 -4.34 -13.62
CA LYS A 137 3.97 -3.00 -13.94
C LYS A 137 3.40 -2.31 -12.71
N ILE A 138 2.64 -3.04 -11.86
CA ILE A 138 2.14 -2.55 -10.58
C ILE A 138 3.31 -2.17 -9.67
N ILE A 139 4.28 -3.07 -9.49
CA ILE A 139 5.50 -2.82 -8.70
C ILE A 139 6.23 -1.58 -9.19
N GLY A 140 6.45 -1.46 -10.50
CA GLY A 140 7.16 -0.30 -11.06
C GLY A 140 6.45 1.02 -10.80
N ILE A 141 5.11 1.04 -10.81
CA ILE A 141 4.34 2.24 -10.45
C ILE A 141 4.47 2.53 -8.95
N ILE A 142 4.32 1.52 -8.10
CA ILE A 142 4.47 1.69 -6.65
C ILE A 142 5.88 2.22 -6.33
N ASP A 143 6.91 1.59 -6.88
CA ASP A 143 8.31 1.99 -6.64
C ASP A 143 8.57 3.42 -7.15
N GLY A 144 8.09 3.77 -8.33
CA GLY A 144 8.24 5.13 -8.88
C GLY A 144 7.57 6.22 -8.03
N ILE A 145 6.53 5.89 -7.27
CA ILE A 145 5.82 6.84 -6.39
C ILE A 145 6.43 6.85 -4.99
N MET A 146 6.86 5.69 -4.48
CA MET A 146 7.18 5.50 -3.07
C MET A 146 8.67 5.53 -2.77
N ASN A 147 9.53 5.10 -3.70
CA ASN A 147 10.98 5.07 -3.46
C ASN A 147 11.53 6.48 -3.23
N GLN A 148 12.27 6.67 -2.15
CA GLN A 148 12.76 7.98 -1.67
C GLN A 148 11.65 8.99 -1.35
N ALA A 149 10.40 8.53 -1.25
CA ALA A 149 9.30 9.39 -0.85
C ALA A 149 9.42 9.73 0.64
N LYS A 150 9.31 11.01 0.95
CA LYS A 150 9.23 11.49 2.34
C LYS A 150 7.77 11.55 2.76
N LEU A 151 7.45 10.81 3.80
CA LEU A 151 6.13 10.78 4.41
C LEU A 151 6.20 11.41 5.80
N SER A 152 5.12 12.04 6.26
CA SER A 152 5.16 12.86 7.46
C SER A 152 5.45 12.08 8.74
N GLY A 153 5.04 10.84 8.85
CA GLY A 153 5.25 10.02 10.05
C GLY A 153 6.41 9.02 9.94
N ILE A 154 6.79 8.64 8.72
CA ILE A 154 7.72 7.54 8.46
C ILE A 154 9.09 8.02 7.97
N GLY A 155 9.26 9.29 7.65
CA GLY A 155 10.48 9.77 7.01
C GLY A 155 10.59 9.31 5.55
N GLU A 156 11.79 8.93 5.12
CA GLU A 156 12.08 8.54 3.74
C GLU A 156 12.01 7.02 3.57
N LEU A 157 11.22 6.56 2.60
CA LEU A 157 11.15 5.16 2.23
C LEU A 157 12.35 4.76 1.37
N GLN A 158 13.15 3.83 1.84
CA GLN A 158 14.33 3.31 1.13
C GLN A 158 14.07 1.91 0.64
N PHE A 159 14.22 1.68 -0.67
CA PHE A 159 14.09 0.35 -1.26
C PHE A 159 15.02 -0.65 -0.58
N LEU A 160 14.47 -1.77 -0.15
CA LEU A 160 15.24 -2.88 0.43
C LEU A 160 15.37 -4.03 -0.55
N ASN A 161 14.24 -4.60 -0.96
CA ASN A 161 14.21 -5.73 -1.89
C ASN A 161 12.85 -5.86 -2.59
N CYS A 162 12.82 -6.70 -3.62
CA CYS A 162 11.60 -7.16 -4.26
C CYS A 162 11.74 -8.65 -4.55
N VAL A 163 10.87 -9.48 -3.97
CA VAL A 163 10.95 -10.94 -4.03
C VAL A 163 9.68 -11.52 -4.64
N GLN A 164 9.84 -12.41 -5.61
CA GLN A 164 8.72 -13.16 -6.15
C GLN A 164 8.24 -14.22 -5.14
N PHE A 165 6.93 -14.39 -5.02
CA PHE A 165 6.33 -15.43 -4.23
C PHE A 165 5.21 -16.17 -5.00
N LYS A 166 4.91 -17.37 -4.55
CA LYS A 166 3.82 -18.19 -5.06
C LYS A 166 2.97 -18.66 -3.88
N PHE A 167 1.69 -18.29 -3.85
CA PHE A 167 0.77 -18.78 -2.82
C PHE A 167 0.26 -20.17 -3.13
N ASN A 168 -0.15 -20.38 -4.39
CA ASN A 168 -0.64 -21.65 -4.91
C ASN A 168 -0.46 -21.67 -6.43
N GLU A 169 -1.09 -22.59 -7.15
CA GLU A 169 -0.96 -22.71 -8.61
C GLU A 169 -1.65 -21.56 -9.36
N GLU A 170 -2.63 -20.90 -8.74
CA GLU A 170 -3.46 -19.86 -9.35
C GLU A 170 -3.01 -18.45 -8.99
N LEU A 171 -2.42 -18.25 -7.78
CA LEU A 171 -2.08 -16.95 -7.22
C LEU A 171 -0.59 -16.83 -6.95
N MET A 172 0.02 -15.83 -7.53
CA MET A 172 1.42 -15.50 -7.37
C MET A 172 1.65 -13.99 -7.43
N GLY A 173 2.83 -13.53 -7.08
CA GLY A 173 3.09 -12.11 -7.05
C GLY A 173 4.50 -11.74 -6.67
N TYR A 174 4.63 -10.49 -6.24
CA TYR A 174 5.88 -9.92 -5.74
C TYR A 174 5.65 -9.19 -4.43
N SER A 175 6.56 -9.37 -3.51
CA SER A 175 6.67 -8.61 -2.26
C SER A 175 7.72 -7.54 -2.42
N LEU A 176 7.30 -6.28 -2.42
CA LEU A 176 8.16 -5.10 -2.52
C LEU A 176 8.31 -4.50 -1.12
N THR A 177 9.54 -4.43 -0.63
CA THR A 177 9.85 -4.02 0.73
C THR A 177 10.69 -2.77 0.76
N TYR A 178 10.29 -1.83 1.62
CA TYR A 178 11.07 -0.63 1.98
C TYR A 178 11.44 -0.66 3.44
N ILE A 179 12.55 -0.03 3.78
CA ILE A 179 12.90 0.36 5.16
C ILE A 179 12.49 1.80 5.35
N ALA A 180 11.92 2.09 6.51
CA ALA A 180 11.55 3.42 6.93
C ALA A 180 11.84 3.62 8.41
N THR A 181 12.21 4.84 8.80
CA THR A 181 12.41 5.20 10.22
C THR A 181 11.18 5.93 10.73
N HIS A 182 10.48 5.32 11.65
CA HIS A 182 9.29 5.85 12.31
C HIS A 182 9.65 6.72 13.49
N GLY A 183 9.16 7.95 13.54
CA GLY A 183 9.19 8.80 14.72
C GLY A 183 8.02 8.55 15.66
N ASN A 184 8.19 8.85 16.94
CA ASN A 184 7.07 8.98 17.86
C ASN A 184 6.34 10.28 17.53
N ASP A 185 5.11 10.20 17.04
CA ASP A 185 4.29 11.37 16.79
C ASP A 185 3.85 11.98 18.13
N ASP A 186 4.28 13.21 18.42
CA ASP A 186 3.90 13.94 19.63
C ASP A 186 2.50 14.59 19.48
N ASN A 187 1.93 14.51 18.28
CA ASN A 187 0.65 15.13 17.93
C ASN A 187 -0.50 14.11 17.90
N LEU A 188 -0.86 13.55 19.05
CA LEU A 188 -2.20 12.99 19.17
C LEU A 188 -3.20 14.15 19.19
N PRO A 189 -4.18 14.22 18.27
CA PRO A 189 -5.24 15.20 18.32
C PRO A 189 -6.10 14.90 19.56
N GLY A 190 -6.07 15.78 20.52
CA GLY A 190 -6.89 15.60 21.73
C GLY A 190 -6.49 16.50 22.90
N GLU A 191 -6.30 17.79 22.67
CA GLU A 191 -6.52 18.84 23.66
C GLU A 191 -7.25 19.99 23.00
#